data_4e8c82e516049631588f32213fce070f
#
_entry.id   4e8c82e516049631588f32213fce070f
#
_cell.length_a   1.000
_cell.length_b   1.000
_cell.length_c   1.000
_cell.angle_alpha   90.00
_cell.angle_beta   90.00
_cell.angle_gamma   90.00
#
_symmetry.space_group_name_H-M   'P 1'
#
loop_
_entity.id
_entity.type
_entity.pdbx_description
1 polymer ?
#
loop_
_entity_poly.entity_id
_entity_poly.type
_entity_poly.pdbx_seq_one_letter_code
_entity_poly.pdbx_strand_id
1 'polypeptide(L)'
;ELHLPAFTTDVIVGFPGETEDDFADTVDACRQIGFSKIHMFPFSPRKGTPAAGMEEQIPKKIKSERGAKIADLEKELKREYFQSLVGEELQLLVEKVNDDGTVTGTSCRYATVNAIAPNAAENELITVKIETAGDLLSGQAI
;
A
#
# COMPACT_ATOMS: atom_id res chain seq x y z
N GLU A 1 -2.71 -20.87 -8.00
CA GLU A 1 -3.47 -19.63 -7.73
C GLU A 1 -3.10 -19.13 -6.33
N LEU A 2 -2.78 -17.85 -6.20
CA LEU A 2 -2.42 -17.28 -4.89
C LEU A 2 -3.69 -16.81 -4.18
N HIS A 3 -3.83 -17.15 -2.90
CA HIS A 3 -4.96 -16.71 -2.09
C HIS A 3 -4.66 -15.31 -1.52
N LEU A 4 -5.49 -14.32 -1.87
CA LEU A 4 -5.42 -12.92 -1.43
C LEU A 4 -3.99 -12.32 -1.45
N PRO A 5 -3.30 -12.31 -2.60
CA PRO A 5 -1.94 -11.77 -2.68
C PRO A 5 -1.93 -10.26 -2.48
N ALA A 6 -0.90 -9.74 -1.82
CA ALA A 6 -0.65 -8.30 -1.74
C ALA A 6 0.08 -7.83 -3.02
N PHE A 7 -0.62 -7.11 -3.90
CA PHE A 7 0.01 -6.46 -5.06
C PHE A 7 0.41 -5.03 -4.70
N THR A 8 1.64 -4.67 -5.03
CA THR A 8 2.15 -3.31 -4.87
C THR A 8 2.68 -2.79 -6.20
N THR A 9 2.71 -1.47 -6.38
CA THR A 9 3.23 -0.85 -7.60
C THR A 9 3.85 0.51 -7.33
N ASP A 10 4.70 0.93 -8.26
CA ASP A 10 5.21 2.28 -8.36
C ASP A 10 4.48 3.00 -9.50
N VAL A 11 3.97 4.20 -9.24
CA VAL A 11 3.29 5.04 -10.23
C VAL A 11 4.00 6.38 -10.34
N ILE A 12 4.40 6.74 -11.54
CA ILE A 12 4.91 8.08 -11.85
C ILE A 12 3.80 8.90 -12.48
N VAL A 13 3.50 10.06 -11.89
CA VAL A 13 2.50 11.01 -12.43
C VAL A 13 3.18 12.20 -13.08
N GLY A 14 2.58 12.73 -14.14
CA GLY A 14 3.08 13.91 -14.84
C GLY A 14 4.34 13.66 -15.64
N PHE A 15 4.47 12.48 -16.23
CA PHE A 15 5.49 12.23 -17.26
C PHE A 15 5.25 13.17 -18.44
N PRO A 16 6.31 13.67 -19.15
CA PRO A 16 6.14 14.56 -20.30
C PRO A 16 5.14 14.00 -21.32
N GLY A 17 4.16 14.80 -21.69
CA GLY A 17 3.10 14.42 -22.62
C GLY A 17 1.92 13.66 -22.00
N GLU A 18 1.94 13.33 -20.70
CA GLU A 18 0.81 12.67 -20.03
C GLU A 18 -0.46 13.53 -20.10
N THR A 19 -1.48 13.05 -20.81
CA THR A 19 -2.78 13.71 -20.94
C THR A 19 -3.68 13.43 -19.74
N GLU A 20 -4.86 14.06 -19.68
CA GLU A 20 -5.88 13.71 -18.67
C GLU A 20 -6.44 12.30 -18.90
N ASP A 21 -6.56 11.87 -20.16
CA ASP A 21 -7.04 10.54 -20.50
C ASP A 21 -6.02 9.47 -20.09
N ASP A 22 -4.71 9.68 -20.36
CA ASP A 22 -3.64 8.76 -19.90
C ASP A 22 -3.62 8.63 -18.36
N PHE A 23 -3.85 9.74 -17.66
CA PHE A 23 -3.94 9.73 -16.20
C PHE A 23 -5.21 8.99 -15.73
N ALA A 24 -6.35 9.19 -16.39
CA ALA A 24 -7.57 8.45 -16.08
C ALA A 24 -7.38 6.94 -16.29
N ASP A 25 -6.75 6.53 -17.39
CA ASP A 25 -6.42 5.12 -17.64
C ASP A 25 -5.51 4.53 -16.55
N THR A 26 -4.55 5.31 -16.04
CA THR A 26 -3.70 4.91 -14.92
C THR A 26 -4.52 4.66 -13.65
N VAL A 27 -5.47 5.55 -13.32
CA VAL A 27 -6.38 5.41 -12.18
C VAL A 27 -7.24 4.16 -12.32
N ASP A 28 -7.82 3.95 -13.52
CA ASP A 28 -8.68 2.79 -13.80
C ASP A 28 -7.90 1.48 -13.73
N ALA A 29 -6.68 1.43 -14.26
CA ALA A 29 -5.80 0.27 -14.13
C ALA A 29 -5.51 -0.07 -12.65
N CYS A 30 -5.20 0.95 -11.83
CA CYS A 30 -4.98 0.76 -10.40
C CYS A 30 -6.22 0.17 -9.69
N ARG A 31 -7.43 0.64 -10.04
CA ARG A 31 -8.70 0.11 -9.50
C ARG A 31 -8.95 -1.34 -9.92
N GLN A 32 -8.74 -1.65 -11.19
CA GLN A 32 -8.98 -3.00 -11.73
C GLN A 32 -8.05 -4.05 -11.11
N ILE A 33 -6.79 -3.68 -10.85
CA ILE A 33 -5.80 -4.59 -10.25
C ILE A 33 -6.02 -4.72 -8.73
N GLY A 34 -6.46 -3.65 -8.05
CA GLY A 34 -6.69 -3.64 -6.61
C GLY A 34 -5.39 -3.69 -5.81
N PHE A 35 -4.48 -2.74 -6.04
CA PHE A 35 -3.21 -2.67 -5.32
C PHE A 35 -3.40 -2.44 -3.82
N SER A 36 -2.71 -3.23 -3.00
CA SER A 36 -2.64 -3.03 -1.55
C SER A 36 -1.77 -1.84 -1.15
N LYS A 37 -0.84 -1.44 -2.04
CA LYS A 37 0.07 -0.29 -1.86
C LYS A 37 0.45 0.30 -3.21
N ILE A 38 0.40 1.64 -3.31
CA ILE A 38 0.88 2.39 -4.47
C ILE A 38 1.94 3.39 -3.98
N HIS A 39 3.16 3.24 -4.48
CA HIS A 39 4.21 4.24 -4.30
C HIS A 39 4.13 5.26 -5.43
N MET A 40 3.58 6.45 -5.14
CA MET A 40 3.41 7.50 -6.12
C MET A 40 4.60 8.45 -6.12
N PHE A 41 5.13 8.74 -7.31
CA PHE A 41 6.21 9.70 -7.54
C PHE A 41 5.79 10.73 -8.58
N PRO A 42 5.89 12.05 -8.30
CA PRO A 42 5.77 13.04 -9.35
C PRO A 42 7.01 12.95 -10.25
N PHE A 43 6.82 12.97 -11.58
CA PHE A 43 7.94 13.00 -12.50
C PHE A 43 8.89 14.17 -12.20
N SER A 44 10.18 13.86 -12.10
CA SER A 44 11.23 14.83 -11.89
C SER A 44 12.30 14.66 -12.98
N PRO A 45 12.53 15.67 -13.84
CA PRO A 45 13.51 15.57 -14.89
C PRO A 45 14.93 15.38 -14.32
N ARG A 46 15.63 14.38 -14.80
CA ARG A 46 17.02 14.09 -14.43
C ARG A 46 17.97 14.49 -15.56
N LYS A 47 18.95 15.32 -15.24
CA LYS A 47 19.95 15.78 -16.22
C LYS A 47 20.58 14.58 -16.94
N GLY A 48 20.63 14.64 -18.27
CA GLY A 48 21.22 13.60 -19.11
C GLY A 48 20.25 12.48 -19.52
N THR A 49 18.98 12.53 -19.11
CA THR A 49 17.95 11.58 -19.57
C THR A 49 17.18 12.14 -20.77
N PRO A 50 16.71 11.31 -21.73
CA PRO A 50 15.85 11.76 -22.81
C PRO A 50 14.60 12.49 -22.34
N ALA A 51 13.96 11.98 -21.28
CA ALA A 51 12.73 12.54 -20.73
C ALA A 51 12.91 13.97 -20.17
N ALA A 52 14.11 14.35 -19.72
CA ALA A 52 14.39 15.72 -19.29
C ALA A 52 14.37 16.73 -20.45
N GLY A 53 14.61 16.26 -21.68
CA GLY A 53 14.60 17.09 -22.90
C GLY A 53 13.29 17.08 -23.68
N MET A 54 12.27 16.36 -23.23
CA MET A 54 10.95 16.36 -23.86
C MET A 54 10.24 17.71 -23.70
N GLU A 55 9.55 18.16 -24.73
CA GLU A 55 8.94 19.50 -24.78
C GLU A 55 7.71 19.61 -23.87
N GLU A 56 6.85 18.61 -23.86
CA GLU A 56 5.55 18.63 -23.15
C GLU A 56 5.66 18.37 -21.65
N GLN A 57 6.51 19.15 -20.96
CA GLN A 57 6.68 19.03 -19.51
C GLN A 57 5.42 19.44 -18.75
N ILE A 58 4.95 18.56 -17.86
CA ILE A 58 3.73 18.79 -17.07
C ILE A 58 4.00 19.77 -15.93
N PRO A 59 3.16 20.82 -15.74
CA PRO A 59 3.32 21.78 -14.66
C PRO A 59 3.29 21.12 -13.27
N LYS A 60 4.09 21.66 -12.33
CA LYS A 60 4.17 21.16 -10.94
C LYS A 60 2.79 21.07 -10.26
N LYS A 61 1.91 22.04 -10.52
CA LYS A 61 0.54 22.06 -9.99
C LYS A 61 -0.25 20.81 -10.40
N ILE A 62 -0.25 20.48 -11.69
CA ILE A 62 -0.95 19.29 -12.22
C ILE A 62 -0.34 18.01 -11.63
N LYS A 63 0.99 17.89 -11.57
CA LYS A 63 1.64 16.73 -10.90
C LYS A 63 1.21 16.59 -9.45
N SER A 64 1.07 17.67 -8.70
CA SER A 64 0.60 17.68 -7.32
C SER A 64 -0.87 17.23 -7.21
N GLU A 65 -1.74 17.71 -8.10
CA GLU A 65 -3.16 17.34 -8.14
C GLU A 65 -3.34 15.85 -8.49
N ARG A 66 -2.62 15.37 -9.51
CA ARG A 66 -2.61 13.94 -9.87
C ARG A 66 -2.07 13.06 -8.74
N GLY A 67 -0.98 13.50 -8.10
CA GLY A 67 -0.41 12.81 -6.95
C GLY A 67 -1.39 12.69 -5.78
N ALA A 68 -2.14 13.75 -5.47
CA ALA A 68 -3.17 13.72 -4.43
C ALA A 68 -4.29 12.71 -4.77
N LYS A 69 -4.75 12.67 -6.03
CA LYS A 69 -5.75 11.70 -6.49
C LYS A 69 -5.26 10.25 -6.34
N ILE A 70 -4.01 9.95 -6.70
CA ILE A 70 -3.43 8.60 -6.51
C ILE A 70 -3.29 8.25 -5.03
N ALA A 71 -2.91 9.21 -4.17
CA ALA A 71 -2.81 8.98 -2.73
C ALA A 71 -4.17 8.67 -2.09
N ASP A 72 -5.24 9.33 -2.54
CA ASP A 72 -6.60 9.03 -2.06
C ASP A 72 -7.10 7.68 -2.58
N LEU A 73 -6.81 7.35 -3.84
CA LEU A 73 -7.08 6.04 -4.41
C LEU A 73 -6.34 4.92 -3.65
N GLU A 74 -5.08 5.12 -3.31
CA GLU A 74 -4.31 4.16 -2.51
C GLU A 74 -5.00 3.86 -1.18
N LYS A 75 -5.46 4.88 -0.45
CA LYS A 75 -6.18 4.70 0.82
C LYS A 75 -7.45 3.88 0.66
N GLU A 76 -8.21 4.14 -0.42
CA GLU A 76 -9.43 3.39 -0.76
C GLU A 76 -9.09 1.92 -1.00
N LEU A 77 -8.18 1.62 -1.93
CA LEU A 77 -7.79 0.27 -2.30
C LEU A 77 -7.15 -0.51 -1.13
N LYS A 78 -6.33 0.16 -0.33
CA LYS A 78 -5.76 -0.42 0.89
C LYS A 78 -6.85 -0.87 1.86
N ARG A 79 -7.89 -0.05 2.07
CA ARG A 79 -9.01 -0.41 2.96
C ARG A 79 -9.78 -1.61 2.42
N GLU A 80 -10.05 -1.65 1.13
CA GLU A 80 -10.72 -2.78 0.48
C GLU A 80 -9.89 -4.06 0.65
N TYR A 81 -8.59 -3.99 0.39
CA TYR A 81 -7.69 -5.12 0.58
C TYR A 81 -7.63 -5.57 2.04
N PHE A 82 -7.50 -4.65 3.00
CA PHE A 82 -7.48 -5.01 4.42
C PHE A 82 -8.80 -5.63 4.87
N GLN A 83 -9.93 -5.13 4.36
CA GLN A 83 -11.24 -5.72 4.64
C GLN A 83 -11.35 -7.16 4.12
N SER A 84 -10.72 -7.48 2.98
CA SER A 84 -10.69 -8.83 2.45
C SER A 84 -9.89 -9.82 3.30
N LEU A 85 -9.00 -9.33 4.16
CA LEU A 85 -8.19 -10.13 5.07
C LEU A 85 -8.90 -10.45 6.40
N VAL A 86 -10.06 -9.87 6.68
CA VAL A 86 -10.83 -10.17 7.90
C VAL A 86 -11.33 -11.61 7.86
N GLY A 87 -11.05 -12.36 8.92
CA GLY A 87 -11.34 -13.79 9.04
C GLY A 87 -10.18 -14.70 8.60
N GLU A 88 -9.16 -14.16 7.92
CA GLU A 88 -7.98 -14.90 7.49
C GLU A 88 -6.99 -15.15 8.65
N GLU A 89 -6.23 -16.24 8.52
CA GLU A 89 -5.11 -16.57 9.39
C GLU A 89 -3.80 -16.16 8.70
N LEU A 90 -3.07 -15.22 9.29
CA LEU A 90 -1.85 -14.69 8.73
C LEU A 90 -0.65 -14.99 9.64
N GLN A 91 0.49 -15.27 9.03
CA GLN A 91 1.76 -15.24 9.77
C GLN A 91 2.16 -13.80 10.03
N LEU A 92 2.55 -13.51 11.25
CA LEU A 92 3.00 -12.21 11.75
C LEU A 92 4.41 -12.32 12.33
N LEU A 93 5.34 -11.55 11.78
CA LEU A 93 6.62 -11.32 12.42
C LEU A 93 6.44 -10.25 13.50
N VAL A 94 6.64 -10.60 14.75
CA VAL A 94 6.53 -9.69 15.89
C VAL A 94 7.73 -8.73 15.88
N GLU A 95 7.46 -7.44 15.71
CA GLU A 95 8.49 -6.39 15.69
C GLU A 95 8.55 -5.65 17.04
N LYS A 96 7.43 -5.62 17.76
CA LYS A 96 7.32 -4.95 19.05
C LYS A 96 6.34 -5.67 19.97
N VAL A 97 6.72 -5.86 21.21
CA VAL A 97 5.83 -6.30 22.31
C VAL A 97 5.44 -5.07 23.14
N ASN A 98 4.13 -4.92 23.41
CA ASN A 98 3.60 -3.83 24.21
C ASN A 98 3.29 -4.29 25.64
N ASP A 99 3.28 -3.35 26.61
CA ASP A 99 3.07 -3.66 28.03
C ASP A 99 1.64 -4.18 28.35
N ASP A 100 0.70 -3.98 27.44
CA ASP A 100 -0.70 -4.40 27.56
C ASP A 100 -0.97 -5.84 27.05
N GLY A 101 0.07 -6.58 26.69
CA GLY A 101 -0.04 -7.94 26.16
C GLY A 101 -0.40 -8.01 24.68
N THR A 102 -0.38 -6.87 23.98
CA THR A 102 -0.47 -6.83 22.53
C THR A 102 0.91 -6.82 21.89
N VAL A 103 0.96 -7.20 20.62
CA VAL A 103 2.15 -7.12 19.77
C VAL A 103 1.83 -6.39 18.49
N THR A 104 2.84 -5.72 17.95
CA THR A 104 2.75 -5.10 16.62
C THR A 104 3.81 -5.70 15.71
N GLY A 105 3.46 -5.94 14.47
CA GLY A 105 4.39 -6.50 13.50
C GLY A 105 3.89 -6.45 12.07
N THR A 106 4.68 -7.02 11.17
CA THR A 106 4.36 -7.11 9.74
C THR A 106 3.92 -8.52 9.38
N SER A 107 2.77 -8.62 8.74
CA SER A 107 2.21 -9.90 8.30
C SER A 107 2.84 -10.39 6.98
N CYS A 108 2.63 -11.68 6.66
CA CYS A 108 2.99 -12.27 5.36
C CYS A 108 2.24 -11.63 4.16
N ARG A 109 1.36 -10.67 4.40
CA ARG A 109 0.67 -9.85 3.41
C ARG A 109 1.17 -8.40 3.39
N TYR A 110 2.32 -8.11 3.99
CA TYR A 110 2.91 -6.77 4.13
C TYR A 110 1.97 -5.75 4.79
N ALA A 111 0.98 -6.23 5.53
CA ALA A 111 0.09 -5.41 6.34
C ALA A 111 0.60 -5.37 7.79
N THR A 112 0.60 -4.18 8.38
CA THR A 112 0.87 -4.04 9.82
C THR A 112 -0.33 -4.54 10.60
N VAL A 113 -0.06 -5.39 11.60
CA VAL A 113 -1.08 -6.00 12.47
C VAL A 113 -0.77 -5.65 13.92
N ASN A 114 -1.80 -5.27 14.67
CA ASN A 114 -1.79 -5.24 16.12
C ASN A 114 -2.57 -6.46 16.64
N ALA A 115 -1.94 -7.34 17.39
CA ALA A 115 -2.56 -8.59 17.83
C ALA A 115 -2.45 -8.81 19.32
N ILE A 116 -3.45 -9.44 19.94
CA ILE A 116 -3.37 -9.94 21.29
C ILE A 116 -2.52 -11.20 21.29
N ALA A 117 -1.35 -11.15 21.93
CA ALA A 117 -0.39 -12.25 21.99
C ALA A 117 0.50 -12.13 23.25
N PRO A 118 -0.04 -12.38 24.45
CA PRO A 118 0.63 -12.03 25.73
C PRO A 118 1.92 -12.82 26.00
N ASN A 119 2.13 -13.92 25.28
CA ASN A 119 3.33 -14.79 25.47
C ASN A 119 4.32 -14.68 24.31
N ALA A 120 4.05 -13.85 23.30
CA ALA A 120 4.93 -13.71 22.15
C ALA A 120 6.14 -12.83 22.46
N ALA A 121 7.27 -13.10 21.80
CA ALA A 121 8.50 -12.35 21.93
C ALA A 121 8.83 -11.58 20.64
N GLU A 122 9.65 -10.54 20.74
CA GLU A 122 10.18 -9.84 19.56
C GLU A 122 10.99 -10.80 18.67
N ASN A 123 10.88 -10.61 17.35
CA ASN A 123 11.45 -11.45 16.30
C ASN A 123 10.85 -12.88 16.23
N GLU A 124 9.76 -13.12 16.92
CA GLU A 124 9.00 -14.37 16.80
C GLU A 124 8.04 -14.32 15.62
N LEU A 125 7.87 -15.47 14.95
CA LEU A 125 6.86 -15.65 13.90
C LEU A 125 5.67 -16.39 14.50
N ILE A 126 4.53 -15.71 14.59
CA ILE A 126 3.28 -16.25 15.14
C ILE A 126 2.18 -16.31 14.09
N THR A 127 1.15 -17.10 14.32
CA THR A 127 -0.07 -17.08 13.50
C THR A 127 -1.13 -16.24 14.21
N VAL A 128 -1.77 -15.34 13.46
CA VAL A 128 -2.80 -14.42 13.97
C VAL A 128 -4.05 -14.55 13.10
N LYS A 129 -5.20 -14.70 13.74
CA LYS A 129 -6.50 -14.57 13.07
C LYS A 129 -6.90 -13.10 13.05
N ILE A 130 -7.17 -12.58 11.85
CA ILE A 130 -7.57 -11.18 11.66
C ILE A 130 -9.06 -11.03 11.97
N GLU A 131 -9.38 -10.12 12.87
CA GLU A 131 -10.75 -9.86 13.33
C GLU A 131 -11.31 -8.56 12.78
N THR A 132 -10.48 -7.54 12.67
CA THR A 132 -10.93 -6.22 12.19
C THR A 132 -9.90 -5.57 11.26
N ALA A 133 -10.39 -4.70 10.39
CA ALA A 133 -9.62 -3.89 9.45
C ALA A 133 -9.92 -2.41 9.65
N GLY A 134 -8.86 -1.62 9.81
CA GLY A 134 -8.87 -0.17 9.91
C GLY A 134 -7.64 0.42 9.21
N ASP A 135 -6.99 1.40 9.81
CA ASP A 135 -5.67 1.88 9.36
C ASP A 135 -4.59 0.79 9.50
N LEU A 136 -4.78 -0.08 10.50
CA LEU A 136 -4.06 -1.33 10.74
C LEU A 136 -5.05 -2.48 10.80
N LEU A 137 -4.55 -3.70 10.63
CA LEU A 137 -5.29 -4.91 10.95
C LEU A 137 -5.21 -5.18 12.45
N SER A 138 -6.28 -5.75 13.02
CA SER A 138 -6.23 -6.23 14.41
C SER A 138 -6.74 -7.66 14.48
N GLY A 139 -6.20 -8.43 15.44
CA GLY A 139 -6.54 -9.83 15.59
C GLY A 139 -5.99 -10.46 16.87
N GLN A 140 -5.98 -11.77 16.91
CA GLN A 140 -5.55 -12.55 18.05
C GLN A 140 -4.65 -13.71 17.60
N ALA A 141 -3.59 -13.96 18.35
CA ALA A 141 -2.74 -15.14 18.14
C ALA A 141 -3.52 -16.43 18.39
N ILE A 142 -3.28 -17.45 17.56
CA ILE A 142 -3.90 -18.77 17.65
C ILE A 142 -2.85 -19.88 17.73
#